data_b8b4bc29e15a1b527beaa1016b24d8f9
#
_entry.id   b8b4bc29e15a1b527beaa1016b24d8f9
#
_cell.length_a   1.000
_cell.length_b   1.000
_cell.length_c   1.000
_cell.angle_alpha   90.00
_cell.angle_beta   90.00
_cell.angle_gamma   90.00
#
_symmetry.space_group_name_H-M   'P 1'
#
loop_
_entity.id
_entity.type
_entity.pdbx_description
1 polymer ?
#
loop_
_entity_poly.entity_id
_entity_poly.type
_entity_poly.pdbx_seq_one_letter_code
_entity_poly.pdbx_strand_id
1 'polypeptide(L)'
;MSPPKAASYHGATEEEVLAMVALVVILVVLVVAGLIAAGRSFKVVQQYEQGIIFRFGRVLPGIRGAGLTLIRPVGDRMQKVNMQIVAMAVPAQEGITKDNVTVRVDAVVYFRVVDPVKATINVQNYMFAISQQAQTSLRSVIGQSEMDQLLAERDSVNRELSRIIDEPTEGPWGVRVERVELKDVSLPDSMKRSMSRQAEAERERRARIITADGEYQASKRLAAAANVMARDPAALQLRLLQTVVEVPAEKNSTLVMPVPVELLRFFDKFTPSAPAGDKKTAQDSASLADFSEEDAAEITSGAPLGIPEIPPIPQLPIQVSNGKLPATVVP
;
A
#
# COMPACT_ATOMS: atom_id res chain seq x y z
N MET A 1 85.78 84.62 -2.05
CA MET A 1 84.46 84.77 -2.70
C MET A 1 83.99 83.42 -3.07
N SER A 2 83.20 82.79 -2.20
CA SER A 2 82.67 81.40 -2.37
C SER A 2 81.25 81.49 -2.90
N PRO A 3 80.86 80.71 -3.91
CA PRO A 3 79.48 80.73 -4.40
C PRO A 3 78.53 79.92 -3.43
N PRO A 4 77.25 80.30 -3.36
CA PRO A 4 76.28 79.69 -2.44
C PRO A 4 75.86 78.33 -2.93
N LYS A 5 75.75 77.43 -1.97
CA LYS A 5 75.05 76.11 -2.12
C LYS A 5 73.57 76.36 -2.36
N ALA A 6 73.12 76.14 -3.57
CA ALA A 6 71.73 76.01 -3.92
C ALA A 6 71.48 74.66 -4.58
N ALA A 7 71.17 73.68 -3.81
CA ALA A 7 70.60 72.39 -4.27
C ALA A 7 70.26 71.44 -3.12
N SER A 8 69.15 71.59 -2.41
CA SER A 8 68.58 70.48 -1.65
C SER A 8 67.08 70.64 -1.25
N TYR A 9 66.40 71.64 -1.87
CA TYR A 9 64.95 71.83 -1.56
C TYR A 9 63.99 71.12 -2.51
N HIS A 10 64.44 70.49 -3.59
CA HIS A 10 63.53 69.83 -4.56
C HIS A 10 63.28 68.32 -4.26
N GLY A 11 64.16 67.66 -3.54
CA GLY A 11 63.98 66.21 -3.20
C GLY A 11 63.05 65.99 -2.05
N ALA A 12 62.99 66.87 -1.05
CA ALA A 12 62.14 66.77 0.12
C ALA A 12 60.62 66.91 -0.21
N THR A 13 60.30 67.78 -1.15
CA THR A 13 58.89 67.99 -1.55
C THR A 13 58.30 66.85 -2.39
N GLU A 14 59.12 66.18 -3.21
CA GLU A 14 58.68 65.00 -3.98
C GLU A 14 58.46 63.80 -3.12
N GLU A 15 59.33 63.54 -2.11
CA GLU A 15 59.14 62.45 -1.16
C GLU A 15 57.91 62.66 -0.23
N GLU A 16 57.70 63.94 0.20
CA GLU A 16 56.50 64.25 1.02
C GLU A 16 55.20 64.10 0.21
N VAL A 17 55.19 64.55 -1.09
CA VAL A 17 54.06 64.37 -1.99
C VAL A 17 53.79 62.85 -2.26
N LEU A 18 54.85 62.05 -2.50
CA LEU A 18 54.76 60.63 -2.68
C LEU A 18 54.22 59.94 -1.43
N ALA A 19 54.74 60.33 -0.23
CA ALA A 19 54.24 59.84 1.01
C ALA A 19 52.77 60.16 1.29
N MET A 20 52.32 61.40 0.95
CA MET A 20 50.96 61.83 1.08
C MET A 20 50.02 61.05 0.10
N VAL A 21 50.46 60.85 -1.14
CA VAL A 21 49.71 60.04 -2.16
C VAL A 21 49.63 58.60 -1.71
N ALA A 22 50.70 57.98 -1.19
CA ALA A 22 50.69 56.64 -0.65
C ALA A 22 49.73 56.50 0.52
N LEU A 23 49.70 57.49 1.44
CA LEU A 23 48.77 57.47 2.59
C LEU A 23 47.32 57.55 2.15
N VAL A 24 47.01 58.46 1.13
CA VAL A 24 45.64 58.52 0.58
C VAL A 24 45.23 57.22 -0.10
N VAL A 25 46.12 56.62 -0.87
CA VAL A 25 45.84 55.29 -1.51
C VAL A 25 45.58 54.21 -0.48
N ILE A 26 46.40 54.15 0.56
CA ILE A 26 46.21 53.18 1.67
C ILE A 26 44.84 53.42 2.37
N LEU A 27 44.50 54.68 2.62
CA LEU A 27 43.24 55.07 3.24
C LEU A 27 42.04 54.67 2.36
N VAL A 28 42.09 54.91 1.05
CA VAL A 28 41.06 54.53 0.09
C VAL A 28 40.90 52.99 0.07
N VAL A 29 42.01 52.25 0.01
CA VAL A 29 42.02 50.78 0.05
C VAL A 29 41.39 50.29 1.34
N LEU A 30 41.70 50.85 2.50
CA LEU A 30 41.10 50.49 3.80
C LEU A 30 39.60 50.79 3.84
N VAL A 31 39.16 51.92 3.32
CA VAL A 31 37.73 52.28 3.22
C VAL A 31 37.00 51.31 2.33
N VAL A 32 37.53 51.01 1.14
CA VAL A 32 36.94 50.04 0.21
C VAL A 32 36.90 48.63 0.83
N ALA A 33 37.99 48.20 1.45
CA ALA A 33 38.03 46.91 2.17
C ALA A 33 37.01 46.86 3.33
N GLY A 34 36.85 47.96 4.07
CA GLY A 34 35.85 48.12 5.12
C GLY A 34 34.42 48.04 4.60
N LEU A 35 34.12 48.67 3.47
CA LEU A 35 32.80 48.60 2.82
C LEU A 35 32.49 47.20 2.30
N ILE A 36 33.46 46.53 1.69
CA ILE A 36 33.31 45.12 1.25
C ILE A 36 33.10 44.21 2.45
N ALA A 37 33.84 44.37 3.53
CA ALA A 37 33.70 43.62 4.77
C ALA A 37 32.33 43.85 5.42
N ALA A 38 31.84 45.10 5.45
CA ALA A 38 30.49 45.42 5.95
C ALA A 38 29.40 44.76 5.11
N GLY A 39 29.53 44.81 3.77
CA GLY A 39 28.56 44.14 2.88
C GLY A 39 28.51 42.62 3.07
N ARG A 40 29.65 41.98 3.34
CA ARG A 40 29.74 40.52 3.63
C ARG A 40 29.27 40.15 5.03
N SER A 41 29.16 41.12 5.92
CA SER A 41 28.72 40.92 7.33
C SER A 41 27.22 40.67 7.43
N PHE A 42 26.42 41.14 6.49
CA PHE A 42 24.98 40.96 6.47
C PHE A 42 24.60 39.65 5.78
N LYS A 43 23.91 38.75 6.49
CA LYS A 43 23.37 37.52 5.93
C LYS A 43 21.88 37.43 6.26
N VAL A 44 21.08 37.14 5.23
CA VAL A 44 19.63 36.89 5.38
C VAL A 44 19.41 35.44 5.56
N VAL A 45 18.68 35.05 6.62
CA VAL A 45 18.18 33.70 6.90
C VAL A 45 16.72 33.66 6.51
N GLN A 46 16.35 32.71 5.68
CA GLN A 46 14.95 32.53 5.27
C GLN A 46 14.12 31.97 6.43
N GLN A 47 12.78 32.13 6.37
CA GLN A 47 11.87 31.69 7.41
C GLN A 47 11.92 30.17 7.64
N TYR A 48 12.20 29.41 6.61
CA TYR A 48 12.29 27.94 6.64
C TYR A 48 13.71 27.44 6.90
N GLU A 49 14.70 28.35 7.10
CA GLU A 49 16.08 28.00 7.38
C GLU A 49 16.47 28.45 8.80
N GLN A 50 17.41 27.72 9.37
CA GLN A 50 18.11 28.16 10.57
C GLN A 50 19.62 28.27 10.30
N GLY A 51 20.23 29.33 10.82
CA GLY A 51 21.64 29.59 10.64
C GLY A 51 22.44 29.17 11.86
N ILE A 52 23.49 28.36 11.65
CA ILE A 52 24.50 28.01 12.63
C ILE A 52 25.76 28.78 12.33
N ILE A 53 26.34 29.45 13.34
CA ILE A 53 27.55 30.24 13.18
C ILE A 53 28.72 29.43 13.73
N PHE A 54 29.72 29.18 12.89
CA PHE A 54 31.01 28.60 13.24
C PHE A 54 32.03 29.73 13.34
N ARG A 55 32.59 29.94 14.53
CA ARG A 55 33.66 30.89 14.80
C ARG A 55 34.98 30.15 14.99
N PHE A 56 35.91 30.35 14.03
CA PHE A 56 37.20 29.64 14.02
C PHE A 56 37.03 28.11 14.21
N GLY A 57 36.01 27.52 13.60
CA GLY A 57 35.73 26.07 13.69
C GLY A 57 34.91 25.63 14.90
N ARG A 58 34.62 26.51 15.86
CA ARG A 58 33.75 26.20 17.00
C ARG A 58 32.35 26.75 16.79
N VAL A 59 31.34 25.97 17.16
CA VAL A 59 29.95 26.42 17.13
C VAL A 59 29.72 27.49 18.19
N LEU A 60 29.17 28.62 17.76
CA LEU A 60 28.74 29.66 18.66
C LEU A 60 27.38 29.28 19.26
N PRO A 61 27.19 29.36 20.58
CA PRO A 61 25.90 29.13 21.21
C PRO A 61 24.87 30.12 20.68
N GLY A 62 23.71 29.61 20.26
CA GLY A 62 22.59 30.39 19.75
C GLY A 62 22.37 30.17 18.25
N ILE A 63 21.24 29.51 17.94
CA ILE A 63 20.75 29.32 16.57
C ILE A 63 20.19 30.65 16.09
N ARG A 64 20.53 31.07 14.87
CA ARG A 64 20.00 32.28 14.26
C ARG A 64 18.71 31.94 13.50
N GLY A 65 17.61 32.52 13.97
CA GLY A 65 16.30 32.42 13.32
C GLY A 65 16.23 33.27 12.04
N ALA A 66 15.05 33.28 11.44
CA ALA A 66 14.74 34.05 10.24
C ALA A 66 14.98 35.56 10.44
N GLY A 67 15.51 36.17 9.42
CA GLY A 67 15.76 37.63 9.40
C GLY A 67 17.19 38.01 9.03
N LEU A 68 17.51 39.28 9.26
CA LEU A 68 18.84 39.84 8.99
C LEU A 68 19.78 39.52 10.16
N THR A 69 20.82 38.77 9.90
CA THR A 69 21.81 38.39 10.91
C THR A 69 23.17 39.04 10.59
N LEU A 70 23.76 39.68 11.59
CA LEU A 70 25.07 40.27 11.52
C LEU A 70 26.12 39.20 11.90
N ILE A 71 27.09 38.99 11.01
CA ILE A 71 28.18 38.03 11.16
C ILE A 71 29.51 38.77 11.04
N ARG A 72 30.51 38.35 11.78
CA ARG A 72 31.86 38.92 11.60
C ARG A 72 32.44 38.44 10.27
N PRO A 73 32.88 39.37 9.40
CA PRO A 73 33.36 39.01 8.05
C PRO A 73 34.61 38.14 8.07
N VAL A 74 35.39 38.25 9.16
CA VAL A 74 36.62 37.47 9.37
C VAL A 74 36.42 36.49 10.52
N GLY A 75 36.53 35.21 10.21
CA GLY A 75 36.49 34.12 11.18
C GLY A 75 35.13 33.45 11.43
N ASP A 76 34.00 34.10 11.09
CA ASP A 76 32.68 33.51 11.25
C ASP A 76 32.20 32.92 9.90
N ARG A 77 31.76 31.65 9.92
CA ARG A 77 31.08 31.00 8.79
C ARG A 77 29.66 30.63 9.22
N MET A 78 28.67 30.99 8.42
CA MET A 78 27.30 30.57 8.66
C MET A 78 26.93 29.44 7.73
N GLN A 79 26.47 28.34 8.32
CA GLN A 79 25.82 27.24 7.63
C GLN A 79 24.31 27.33 7.85
N LYS A 80 23.56 27.29 6.77
CA LYS A 80 22.10 27.29 6.79
C LYS A 80 21.58 25.87 6.68
N VAL A 81 20.63 25.52 7.51
CA VAL A 81 19.98 24.21 7.52
C VAL A 81 18.50 24.42 7.28
N ASN A 82 17.95 23.69 6.32
CA ASN A 82 16.53 23.72 6.03
C ASN A 82 15.76 22.90 7.09
N MET A 83 14.68 23.51 7.62
CA MET A 83 13.82 22.93 8.65
C MET A 83 12.52 22.36 8.10
N GLN A 84 12.31 22.41 6.78
CA GLN A 84 11.12 21.88 6.13
C GLN A 84 11.12 20.34 6.14
N ILE A 85 9.93 19.77 5.99
CA ILE A 85 9.80 18.35 5.79
C ILE A 85 10.36 17.99 4.41
N VAL A 86 11.26 17.03 4.40
CA VAL A 86 11.86 16.47 3.19
C VAL A 86 11.34 15.07 2.98
N ALA A 87 10.82 14.78 1.79
CA ALA A 87 10.48 13.43 1.36
C ALA A 87 11.69 12.80 0.65
N MET A 88 12.17 11.69 1.18
CA MET A 88 13.30 10.96 0.64
C MET A 88 12.88 9.56 0.24
N ALA A 89 13.10 9.21 -1.03
CA ALA A 89 12.87 7.86 -1.51
C ALA A 89 13.97 6.91 -1.00
N VAL A 90 13.55 5.80 -0.41
CA VAL A 90 14.41 4.69 -0.03
C VAL A 90 14.42 3.69 -1.18
N PRO A 91 15.59 3.34 -1.73
CA PRO A 91 15.67 2.38 -2.82
C PRO A 91 15.11 1.03 -2.40
N ALA A 92 14.50 0.33 -3.35
CA ALA A 92 13.90 -0.97 -3.12
C ALA A 92 14.88 -1.96 -2.48
N GLN A 93 14.45 -2.59 -1.40
CA GLN A 93 15.20 -3.62 -0.67
C GLN A 93 14.57 -4.98 -0.92
N GLU A 94 15.41 -5.96 -1.19
CA GLU A 94 15.00 -7.36 -1.26
C GLU A 94 15.17 -7.98 0.13
N GLY A 95 14.17 -8.74 0.54
CA GLY A 95 14.18 -9.48 1.81
C GLY A 95 13.30 -10.71 1.73
N ILE A 96 13.47 -11.59 2.71
CA ILE A 96 12.65 -12.77 2.91
C ILE A 96 11.79 -12.49 4.12
N THR A 97 10.48 -12.60 3.96
CA THR A 97 9.50 -12.42 5.05
C THR A 97 9.55 -13.60 6.03
N LYS A 98 8.88 -13.44 7.16
CA LYS A 98 8.79 -14.48 8.19
C LYS A 98 8.17 -15.79 7.67
N ASP A 99 7.27 -15.71 6.71
CA ASP A 99 6.62 -16.83 6.00
C ASP A 99 7.43 -17.35 4.79
N ASN A 100 8.72 -17.00 4.74
CA ASN A 100 9.70 -17.46 3.75
C ASN A 100 9.39 -17.07 2.29
N VAL A 101 8.77 -15.91 2.09
CA VAL A 101 8.50 -15.34 0.77
C VAL A 101 9.51 -14.26 0.46
N THR A 102 10.14 -14.32 -0.72
CA THR A 102 11.02 -13.24 -1.20
C THR A 102 10.16 -12.08 -1.69
N VAL A 103 10.39 -10.89 -1.12
CA VAL A 103 9.70 -9.67 -1.51
C VAL A 103 10.70 -8.57 -1.81
N ARG A 104 10.31 -7.64 -2.67
CA ARG A 104 11.05 -6.39 -2.92
C ARG A 104 10.15 -5.24 -2.52
N VAL A 105 10.63 -4.40 -1.60
CA VAL A 105 9.87 -3.31 -1.00
C VAL A 105 10.63 -2.01 -1.15
N ASP A 106 9.98 -0.97 -1.62
CA ASP A 106 10.46 0.41 -1.59
C ASP A 106 9.59 1.27 -0.65
N ALA A 107 10.20 2.33 -0.13
CA ALA A 107 9.55 3.20 0.84
C ALA A 107 9.91 4.66 0.62
N VAL A 108 9.13 5.55 1.23
CA VAL A 108 9.41 6.98 1.31
C VAL A 108 9.46 7.38 2.78
N VAL A 109 10.53 8.05 3.17
CA VAL A 109 10.72 8.60 4.51
C VAL A 109 10.50 10.10 4.48
N TYR A 110 9.60 10.57 5.31
CA TYR A 110 9.34 12.01 5.54
C TYR A 110 10.00 12.40 6.83
N PHE A 111 10.97 13.28 6.76
CA PHE A 111 11.72 13.74 7.92
C PHE A 111 11.94 15.24 7.89
N ARG A 112 12.24 15.81 9.05
CA ARG A 112 12.69 17.19 9.19
C ARG A 112 13.80 17.31 10.22
N VAL A 113 14.60 18.34 10.10
CA VAL A 113 15.63 18.67 11.09
C VAL A 113 14.95 19.39 12.25
N VAL A 114 15.15 18.92 13.48
CA VAL A 114 14.66 19.55 14.72
C VAL A 114 15.80 20.33 15.39
N ASP A 115 16.98 19.73 15.47
CA ASP A 115 18.15 20.38 16.03
C ASP A 115 19.24 20.49 14.92
N PRO A 116 19.35 21.68 14.29
CA PRO A 116 20.30 21.87 13.20
C PRO A 116 21.76 21.77 13.66
N VAL A 117 22.05 22.02 14.95
CA VAL A 117 23.40 21.92 15.51
C VAL A 117 23.84 20.47 15.52
N LYS A 118 23.02 19.58 16.08
CA LYS A 118 23.29 18.13 16.09
C LYS A 118 23.37 17.57 14.67
N ALA A 119 22.44 17.95 13.79
CA ALA A 119 22.42 17.48 12.40
C ALA A 119 23.68 17.85 11.61
N THR A 120 24.36 18.97 11.98
CA THR A 120 25.55 19.42 11.27
C THR A 120 26.86 18.92 11.91
N ILE A 121 26.88 18.76 13.25
CA ILE A 121 28.11 18.38 13.97
C ILE A 121 28.25 16.88 14.11
N ASN A 122 27.17 16.19 14.48
CA ASN A 122 27.23 14.78 14.83
C ASN A 122 27.23 13.87 13.60
N VAL A 123 26.69 14.35 12.48
CA VAL A 123 26.59 13.56 11.25
C VAL A 123 27.11 14.36 10.06
N GLN A 124 28.02 13.81 9.30
CA GLN A 124 28.61 14.47 8.14
C GLN A 124 27.56 14.74 7.03
N ASN A 125 26.71 13.75 6.77
CA ASN A 125 25.63 13.85 5.82
C ASN A 125 24.41 13.09 6.38
N TYR A 126 23.53 13.84 7.04
CA TYR A 126 22.34 13.26 7.66
C TYR A 126 21.36 12.65 6.64
N MET A 127 21.28 13.19 5.42
CA MET A 127 20.43 12.60 4.36
C MET A 127 20.89 11.20 4.00
N PHE A 128 22.20 11.03 3.78
CA PHE A 128 22.77 9.72 3.47
C PHE A 128 22.64 8.76 4.65
N ALA A 129 22.91 9.24 5.86
CA ALA A 129 22.82 8.43 7.07
C ALA A 129 21.39 7.92 7.31
N ILE A 130 20.37 8.80 7.15
CA ILE A 130 18.94 8.42 7.25
C ILE A 130 18.59 7.39 6.17
N SER A 131 19.08 7.57 4.94
CA SER A 131 18.86 6.62 3.86
C SER A 131 19.39 5.23 4.20
N GLN A 132 20.60 5.14 4.73
CA GLN A 132 21.19 3.85 5.14
C GLN A 132 20.46 3.23 6.33
N GLN A 133 20.07 4.05 7.32
CA GLN A 133 19.28 3.59 8.45
C GLN A 133 17.92 3.07 8.00
N ALA A 134 17.24 3.79 7.11
CA ALA A 134 15.96 3.38 6.57
C ALA A 134 16.04 2.07 5.79
N GLN A 135 17.07 1.88 4.96
CA GLN A 135 17.28 0.63 4.22
C GLN A 135 17.51 -0.56 5.16
N THR A 136 18.32 -0.36 6.20
CA THR A 136 18.60 -1.41 7.19
C THR A 136 17.37 -1.75 8.01
N SER A 137 16.64 -0.74 8.48
CA SER A 137 15.40 -0.92 9.23
C SER A 137 14.31 -1.59 8.39
N LEU A 138 14.18 -1.17 7.11
CA LEU A 138 13.23 -1.78 6.18
C LEU A 138 13.50 -3.27 6.00
N ARG A 139 14.77 -3.65 5.80
CA ARG A 139 15.16 -5.07 5.68
C ARG A 139 14.86 -5.86 6.96
N SER A 140 15.09 -5.26 8.12
CA SER A 140 14.79 -5.89 9.42
C SER A 140 13.29 -6.13 9.59
N VAL A 141 12.47 -5.12 9.27
CA VAL A 141 11.01 -5.22 9.39
C VAL A 141 10.43 -6.22 8.39
N ILE A 142 10.94 -6.25 7.15
CA ILE A 142 10.56 -7.28 6.17
C ILE A 142 10.77 -8.67 6.74
N GLY A 143 11.95 -8.94 7.37
CA GLY A 143 12.26 -10.24 7.95
C GLY A 143 11.42 -10.63 9.18
N GLN A 144 10.80 -9.65 9.85
CA GLN A 144 9.97 -9.87 11.03
C GLN A 144 8.48 -9.93 10.71
N SER A 145 8.06 -9.38 9.57
CA SER A 145 6.66 -9.30 9.14
C SER A 145 6.28 -10.50 8.26
N GLU A 146 5.01 -10.85 8.30
CA GLU A 146 4.41 -11.77 7.34
C GLU A 146 4.04 -11.03 6.05
N MET A 147 3.99 -11.75 4.94
CA MET A 147 3.66 -11.15 3.64
C MET A 147 2.27 -10.47 3.67
N ASP A 148 1.29 -11.10 4.31
CA ASP A 148 -0.06 -10.55 4.41
C ASP A 148 -0.08 -9.24 5.21
N GLN A 149 0.75 -9.09 6.23
CA GLN A 149 0.89 -7.84 6.99
C GLN A 149 1.46 -6.72 6.12
N LEU A 150 2.48 -7.01 5.30
CA LEU A 150 3.06 -6.03 4.38
C LEU A 150 2.08 -5.56 3.30
N LEU A 151 1.10 -6.39 2.92
CA LEU A 151 0.12 -6.07 1.89
C LEU A 151 -1.16 -5.45 2.45
N ALA A 152 -1.71 -6.00 3.54
CA ALA A 152 -3.01 -5.65 4.09
C ALA A 152 -2.92 -4.68 5.28
N GLU A 153 -1.89 -4.80 6.14
CA GLU A 153 -1.75 -4.02 7.38
C GLU A 153 -0.62 -2.98 7.30
N ARG A 154 -0.49 -2.31 6.17
CA ARG A 154 0.59 -1.33 5.89
C ARG A 154 0.73 -0.26 6.98
N ASP A 155 -0.36 0.19 7.57
CA ASP A 155 -0.32 1.21 8.63
C ASP A 155 0.40 0.75 9.89
N SER A 156 0.32 -0.53 10.23
CA SER A 156 1.03 -1.12 11.36
C SER A 156 2.54 -1.15 11.09
N VAL A 157 2.90 -1.63 9.89
CA VAL A 157 4.29 -1.70 9.43
C VAL A 157 4.93 -0.31 9.31
N ASN A 158 4.20 0.66 8.76
CA ASN A 158 4.64 2.05 8.62
C ASN A 158 4.96 2.69 9.98
N ARG A 159 4.11 2.46 10.99
CA ARG A 159 4.34 2.96 12.36
C ARG A 159 5.55 2.33 13.01
N GLU A 160 5.73 1.02 12.84
CA GLU A 160 6.88 0.32 13.40
C GLU A 160 8.19 0.76 12.72
N LEU A 161 8.19 0.92 11.40
CA LEU A 161 9.32 1.49 10.66
C LEU A 161 9.65 2.90 11.14
N SER A 162 8.65 3.76 11.29
CA SER A 162 8.85 5.12 11.78
C SER A 162 9.49 5.11 13.16
N ARG A 163 9.04 4.26 14.08
CA ARG A 163 9.59 4.13 15.43
C ARG A 163 11.06 3.66 15.42
N ILE A 164 11.36 2.61 14.65
CA ILE A 164 12.71 2.03 14.58
C ILE A 164 13.71 3.01 13.97
N ILE A 165 13.27 3.85 13.02
CA ILE A 165 14.16 4.83 12.38
C ILE A 165 14.29 6.08 13.25
N ASP A 166 13.23 6.55 13.91
CA ASP A 166 13.21 7.77 14.70
C ASP A 166 14.07 7.67 15.96
N GLU A 167 14.03 6.53 16.66
CA GLU A 167 14.78 6.30 17.89
C GLU A 167 16.29 6.61 17.78
N PRO A 168 17.05 6.10 16.77
CA PRO A 168 18.45 6.44 16.59
C PRO A 168 18.71 7.79 15.92
N THR A 169 17.70 8.44 15.31
CA THR A 169 17.89 9.67 14.53
C THR A 169 17.53 10.94 15.30
N GLU A 170 16.49 10.93 16.12
CA GLU A 170 16.03 12.13 16.82
C GLU A 170 17.04 12.57 17.89
N GLY A 171 17.40 11.69 18.80
CA GLY A 171 18.27 12.03 19.92
C GLY A 171 19.70 12.44 19.50
N PRO A 172 20.45 11.56 18.82
CA PRO A 172 21.84 11.80 18.47
C PRO A 172 22.02 12.72 17.27
N TRP A 173 21.16 12.66 16.25
CA TRP A 173 21.33 13.42 15.00
C TRP A 173 20.48 14.69 14.92
N GLY A 174 19.49 14.84 15.81
CA GLY A 174 18.60 16.00 15.81
C GLY A 174 17.66 16.03 14.59
N VAL A 175 17.39 14.86 14.01
CA VAL A 175 16.48 14.71 12.86
C VAL A 175 15.32 13.83 13.29
N ARG A 176 14.09 14.32 13.14
CA ARG A 176 12.87 13.58 13.45
C ARG A 176 12.24 13.02 12.19
N VAL A 177 11.89 11.76 12.26
CA VAL A 177 11.10 11.09 11.22
C VAL A 177 9.63 11.30 11.52
N GLU A 178 8.92 12.04 10.66
CA GLU A 178 7.50 12.30 10.83
C GLU A 178 6.66 11.07 10.50
N ARG A 179 7.00 10.41 9.39
CA ARG A 179 6.35 9.16 8.96
C ARG A 179 7.20 8.44 7.92
N VAL A 180 6.95 7.16 7.81
CA VAL A 180 7.47 6.31 6.74
C VAL A 180 6.28 5.67 6.03
N GLU A 181 6.33 5.61 4.72
CA GLU A 181 5.28 4.99 3.90
C GLU A 181 5.90 3.96 2.98
N LEU A 182 5.37 2.74 3.01
CA LEU A 182 5.67 1.72 2.01
C LEU A 182 5.02 2.14 0.69
N LYS A 183 5.83 2.28 -0.35
CA LYS A 183 5.36 2.72 -1.67
C LYS A 183 4.85 1.54 -2.49
N ASP A 184 5.70 0.54 -2.72
CA ASP A 184 5.34 -0.66 -3.47
C ASP A 184 5.92 -1.91 -2.81
N VAL A 185 5.18 -3.02 -2.95
CA VAL A 185 5.60 -4.36 -2.52
C VAL A 185 5.53 -5.29 -3.72
N SER A 186 6.67 -5.58 -4.29
CA SER A 186 6.80 -6.45 -5.46
C SER A 186 7.06 -7.88 -5.04
N LEU A 187 6.24 -8.79 -5.56
CA LEU A 187 6.32 -10.24 -5.36
C LEU A 187 6.87 -10.93 -6.61
N PRO A 188 7.49 -12.11 -6.49
CA PRO A 188 7.83 -12.96 -7.62
C PRO A 188 6.60 -13.34 -8.44
N ASP A 189 6.76 -13.50 -9.77
CA ASP A 189 5.64 -13.78 -10.67
C ASP A 189 4.94 -15.12 -10.39
N SER A 190 5.68 -16.10 -9.88
CA SER A 190 5.10 -17.38 -9.44
C SER A 190 4.12 -17.19 -8.30
N MET A 191 4.47 -16.35 -7.33
CA MET A 191 3.64 -16.04 -6.16
C MET A 191 2.42 -15.20 -6.56
N LYS A 192 2.61 -14.18 -7.42
CA LYS A 192 1.50 -13.38 -7.96
C LYS A 192 0.43 -14.25 -8.59
N ARG A 193 0.85 -15.23 -9.42
CA ARG A 193 -0.08 -16.19 -10.05
C ARG A 193 -0.78 -17.09 -9.04
N SER A 194 -0.08 -17.50 -7.99
CA SER A 194 -0.66 -18.33 -6.92
C SER A 194 -1.71 -17.56 -6.12
N MET A 195 -1.37 -16.34 -5.70
CA MET A 195 -2.29 -15.44 -4.98
C MET A 195 -3.51 -15.05 -5.82
N SER A 196 -3.30 -14.80 -7.13
CA SER A 196 -4.42 -14.50 -8.04
C SER A 196 -5.41 -15.65 -8.09
N ARG A 197 -4.94 -16.90 -8.23
CA ARG A 197 -5.80 -18.10 -8.21
C ARG A 197 -6.50 -18.29 -6.86
N GLN A 198 -5.80 -18.06 -5.75
CA GLN A 198 -6.39 -18.14 -4.41
C GLN A 198 -7.47 -17.06 -4.22
N ALA A 199 -7.19 -15.82 -4.64
CA ALA A 199 -8.15 -14.73 -4.56
C ALA A 199 -9.38 -14.97 -5.45
N GLU A 200 -9.19 -15.55 -6.64
CA GLU A 200 -10.27 -15.93 -7.55
C GLU A 200 -11.15 -17.02 -6.92
N ALA A 201 -10.55 -18.08 -6.39
CA ALA A 201 -11.28 -19.14 -5.70
C ALA A 201 -12.06 -18.63 -4.48
N GLU A 202 -11.47 -17.74 -3.69
CA GLU A 202 -12.15 -17.12 -2.54
C GLU A 202 -13.32 -16.22 -2.96
N ARG A 203 -13.14 -15.45 -4.05
CA ARG A 203 -14.23 -14.64 -4.62
C ARG A 203 -15.35 -15.53 -5.14
N GLU A 204 -15.01 -16.61 -5.83
CA GLU A 204 -15.99 -17.56 -6.34
C GLU A 204 -16.74 -18.25 -5.18
N ARG A 205 -16.03 -18.71 -4.15
CA ARG A 205 -16.64 -19.26 -2.92
C ARG A 205 -17.61 -18.26 -2.30
N ARG A 206 -17.21 -17.01 -2.15
CA ARG A 206 -18.03 -15.94 -1.58
C ARG A 206 -19.25 -15.63 -2.47
N ALA A 207 -19.07 -15.60 -3.79
CA ALA A 207 -20.16 -15.41 -4.73
C ALA A 207 -21.19 -16.52 -4.64
N ARG A 208 -20.76 -17.79 -4.54
CA ARG A 208 -21.67 -18.94 -4.36
C ARG A 208 -22.46 -18.85 -3.04
N ILE A 209 -21.84 -18.43 -1.94
CA ILE A 209 -22.54 -18.22 -0.65
C ILE A 209 -23.60 -17.11 -0.80
N ILE A 210 -23.24 -15.98 -1.38
CA ILE A 210 -24.15 -14.84 -1.60
C ILE A 210 -25.31 -15.26 -2.49
N THR A 211 -25.04 -16.02 -3.56
CA THR A 211 -26.08 -16.53 -4.45
C THR A 211 -27.01 -17.48 -3.71
N ALA A 212 -26.49 -18.44 -2.96
CA ALA A 212 -27.30 -19.38 -2.18
C ALA A 212 -28.17 -18.66 -1.12
N ASP A 213 -27.61 -17.66 -0.42
CA ASP A 213 -28.36 -16.84 0.52
C ASP A 213 -29.46 -16.03 -0.19
N GLY A 214 -29.13 -15.50 -1.37
CA GLY A 214 -30.08 -14.78 -2.22
C GLY A 214 -31.24 -15.69 -2.67
N GLU A 215 -30.93 -16.90 -3.13
CA GLU A 215 -31.92 -17.90 -3.54
C GLU A 215 -32.78 -18.33 -2.34
N TYR A 216 -32.17 -18.55 -1.17
CA TYR A 216 -32.91 -18.88 0.04
C TYR A 216 -33.87 -17.76 0.46
N GLN A 217 -33.44 -16.50 0.41
CA GLN A 217 -34.30 -15.36 0.70
C GLN A 217 -35.41 -15.19 -0.35
N ALA A 218 -35.07 -15.38 -1.64
CA ALA A 218 -36.02 -15.33 -2.73
C ALA A 218 -37.07 -16.43 -2.61
N SER A 219 -36.64 -17.69 -2.33
CA SER A 219 -37.56 -18.83 -2.16
C SER A 219 -38.51 -18.64 -0.99
N LYS A 220 -38.05 -18.07 0.14
CA LYS A 220 -38.94 -17.70 1.26
C LYS A 220 -40.01 -16.68 0.84
N ARG A 221 -39.61 -15.66 0.11
CA ARG A 221 -40.53 -14.62 -0.38
C ARG A 221 -41.51 -15.18 -1.42
N LEU A 222 -41.01 -16.05 -2.31
CA LEU A 222 -41.85 -16.73 -3.29
C LEU A 222 -42.88 -17.66 -2.61
N ALA A 223 -42.43 -18.42 -1.61
CA ALA A 223 -43.31 -19.29 -0.83
C ALA A 223 -44.38 -18.48 -0.08
N ALA A 224 -44.01 -17.34 0.52
CA ALA A 224 -44.98 -16.43 1.14
C ALA A 224 -45.95 -15.83 0.14
N ALA A 225 -45.47 -15.40 -1.02
CA ALA A 225 -46.32 -14.90 -2.11
C ALA A 225 -47.25 -15.98 -2.64
N ALA A 226 -46.77 -17.20 -2.86
CA ALA A 226 -47.56 -18.34 -3.29
C ALA A 226 -48.69 -18.67 -2.28
N ASN A 227 -48.39 -18.66 -0.98
CA ASN A 227 -49.38 -18.86 0.08
C ASN A 227 -50.49 -17.79 0.09
N VAL A 228 -50.15 -16.54 -0.23
CA VAL A 228 -51.13 -15.46 -0.34
C VAL A 228 -52.00 -15.64 -1.61
N MET A 229 -51.38 -15.94 -2.76
CA MET A 229 -52.06 -16.18 -4.02
C MET A 229 -52.91 -17.45 -4.04
N ALA A 230 -52.55 -18.48 -3.26
CA ALA A 230 -53.33 -19.71 -3.13
C ALA A 230 -54.70 -19.51 -2.45
N ARG A 231 -54.87 -18.41 -1.72
CA ARG A 231 -56.15 -18.04 -1.09
C ARG A 231 -57.21 -17.53 -2.08
N ASP A 232 -56.74 -16.98 -3.23
CA ASP A 232 -57.60 -16.46 -4.29
C ASP A 232 -57.20 -17.08 -5.63
N PRO A 233 -58.03 -18.00 -6.18
CA PRO A 233 -57.76 -18.63 -7.48
C PRO A 233 -57.63 -17.68 -8.65
N ALA A 234 -58.30 -16.51 -8.58
CA ALA A 234 -58.23 -15.50 -9.63
C ALA A 234 -56.84 -14.84 -9.68
N ALA A 235 -56.17 -14.68 -8.53
CA ALA A 235 -54.81 -14.12 -8.46
C ALA A 235 -53.78 -15.01 -9.16
N LEU A 236 -53.90 -16.33 -9.06
CA LEU A 236 -53.05 -17.28 -9.78
C LEU A 236 -53.22 -17.18 -11.31
N GLN A 237 -54.48 -17.04 -11.78
CA GLN A 237 -54.75 -16.91 -13.22
C GLN A 237 -54.19 -15.60 -13.78
N LEU A 238 -54.34 -14.49 -13.04
CA LEU A 238 -53.78 -13.18 -13.45
C LEU A 238 -52.25 -13.26 -13.48
N ARG A 239 -51.59 -13.90 -12.50
CA ARG A 239 -50.14 -14.05 -12.49
C ARG A 239 -49.62 -14.90 -13.64
N LEU A 240 -50.35 -15.97 -14.01
CA LEU A 240 -50.01 -16.80 -15.15
C LEU A 240 -50.13 -16.01 -16.47
N LEU A 241 -51.17 -15.21 -16.64
CA LEU A 241 -51.33 -14.32 -17.80
C LEU A 241 -50.21 -13.27 -17.85
N GLN A 242 -49.83 -12.69 -16.71
CA GLN A 242 -48.76 -11.72 -16.63
C GLN A 242 -47.41 -12.34 -17.03
N THR A 243 -47.12 -13.57 -16.57
CA THR A 243 -45.89 -14.29 -16.94
C THR A 243 -45.85 -14.61 -18.44
N VAL A 244 -47.00 -14.98 -19.05
CA VAL A 244 -47.11 -15.22 -20.50
C VAL A 244 -46.86 -13.96 -21.32
N VAL A 245 -47.23 -12.79 -20.82
CA VAL A 245 -46.94 -11.48 -21.47
C VAL A 245 -45.50 -11.07 -21.33
N GLU A 246 -44.84 -11.44 -20.24
CA GLU A 246 -43.44 -11.03 -19.92
C GLU A 246 -42.40 -11.84 -20.70
N VAL A 247 -42.69 -13.13 -20.99
CA VAL A 247 -41.78 -14.05 -21.72
C VAL A 247 -41.45 -13.61 -23.16
N PRO A 248 -42.37 -13.05 -23.96
CA PRO A 248 -42.08 -12.62 -25.34
C PRO A 248 -41.21 -11.36 -25.44
N ALA A 249 -40.95 -10.64 -24.34
CA ALA A 249 -40.16 -9.40 -24.35
C ALA A 249 -38.66 -9.65 -24.57
N GLU A 250 -38.19 -10.85 -24.34
CA GLU A 250 -36.82 -11.26 -24.66
C GLU A 250 -36.76 -11.93 -26.04
N LYS A 251 -35.94 -11.43 -26.90
CA LYS A 251 -35.73 -11.64 -28.35
C LYS A 251 -35.61 -13.10 -28.86
N ASN A 252 -36.25 -14.08 -28.29
CA ASN A 252 -36.18 -15.48 -28.76
C ASN A 252 -37.51 -15.98 -29.27
N SER A 253 -37.55 -16.38 -30.54
CA SER A 253 -38.68 -16.72 -31.33
C SER A 253 -39.31 -18.10 -31.06
N THR A 254 -38.93 -18.81 -30.01
CA THR A 254 -39.49 -20.15 -29.71
C THR A 254 -39.92 -20.20 -28.26
N LEU A 255 -41.26 -20.10 -28.03
CA LEU A 255 -41.86 -20.24 -26.72
C LEU A 255 -42.21 -21.72 -26.47
N VAL A 256 -41.41 -22.41 -25.66
CA VAL A 256 -41.77 -23.71 -25.12
C VAL A 256 -42.47 -23.50 -23.79
N MET A 257 -43.81 -23.50 -23.80
CA MET A 257 -44.62 -23.33 -22.60
C MET A 257 -45.05 -24.71 -22.07
N PRO A 258 -44.60 -25.13 -20.88
CA PRO A 258 -45.19 -26.28 -20.20
C PRO A 258 -46.61 -25.88 -19.78
N VAL A 259 -47.61 -26.45 -20.45
CA VAL A 259 -49.00 -26.21 -20.08
C VAL A 259 -49.34 -27.12 -18.91
N PRO A 260 -49.69 -26.57 -17.73
CA PRO A 260 -50.10 -27.40 -16.60
C PRO A 260 -51.33 -28.21 -16.97
N VAL A 261 -51.35 -29.49 -16.60
CA VAL A 261 -52.46 -30.40 -16.93
C VAL A 261 -53.82 -29.93 -16.37
N GLU A 262 -53.80 -29.09 -15.34
CA GLU A 262 -54.98 -28.46 -14.75
C GLU A 262 -55.64 -27.47 -15.71
N LEU A 263 -54.91 -26.78 -16.56
CA LEU A 263 -55.44 -25.92 -17.60
C LEU A 263 -56.15 -26.74 -18.69
N LEU A 264 -55.64 -27.88 -19.07
CA LEU A 264 -56.31 -28.76 -20.01
C LEU A 264 -57.61 -29.28 -19.45
N ARG A 265 -57.69 -29.63 -18.17
CA ARG A 265 -58.93 -30.01 -17.47
C ARG A 265 -59.94 -28.87 -17.38
N PHE A 266 -59.49 -27.63 -17.30
CA PHE A 266 -60.33 -26.45 -17.30
C PHE A 266 -60.97 -26.23 -18.69
N PHE A 267 -60.21 -26.38 -19.77
CA PHE A 267 -60.71 -26.30 -21.13
C PHE A 267 -61.65 -27.47 -21.46
N ASP A 268 -61.45 -28.65 -20.94
CA ASP A 268 -62.29 -29.82 -21.11
C ASP A 268 -63.70 -29.63 -20.50
N LYS A 269 -63.82 -28.77 -19.46
CA LYS A 269 -65.12 -28.35 -18.89
C LYS A 269 -65.92 -27.37 -19.75
N PHE A 270 -65.27 -26.69 -20.70
CA PHE A 270 -65.89 -25.70 -21.61
C PHE A 270 -66.19 -26.27 -23.01
N THR A 271 -65.73 -27.48 -23.32
CA THR A 271 -66.10 -28.19 -24.54
C THR A 271 -67.53 -28.75 -24.34
N PRO A 272 -68.53 -28.31 -25.17
CA PRO A 272 -69.88 -28.91 -25.07
C PRO A 272 -69.78 -30.36 -25.44
N SER A 273 -70.26 -31.19 -24.53
CA SER A 273 -70.40 -32.66 -24.71
C SER A 273 -71.07 -32.96 -25.99
N ALA A 274 -70.43 -33.45 -27.06
CA ALA A 274 -71.01 -34.04 -28.19
C ALA A 274 -71.58 -35.44 -27.83
N PRO A 275 -72.73 -35.85 -28.37
CA PRO A 275 -73.50 -37.03 -27.93
C PRO A 275 -72.76 -38.32 -28.26
N ALA A 276 -72.88 -39.27 -27.32
CA ALA A 276 -72.35 -40.60 -27.35
C ALA A 276 -72.68 -41.34 -28.67
N GLY A 277 -71.68 -41.78 -29.40
CA GLY A 277 -71.72 -42.69 -30.50
C GLY A 277 -70.56 -43.71 -30.42
N ASP A 278 -70.96 -44.93 -30.19
CA ASP A 278 -70.28 -46.20 -30.44
C ASP A 278 -68.92 -46.54 -29.71
N LYS A 279 -69.10 -47.39 -28.74
CA LYS A 279 -68.11 -48.34 -28.24
C LYS A 279 -67.65 -49.26 -29.36
N LYS A 280 -66.39 -49.18 -29.75
CA LYS A 280 -65.51 -50.28 -30.19
C LYS A 280 -64.19 -49.66 -30.67
N THR A 281 -63.21 -49.70 -29.83
CA THR A 281 -61.79 -49.88 -30.08
C THR A 281 -61.00 -49.33 -28.86
N ALA A 282 -61.16 -50.01 -27.76
CA ALA A 282 -60.42 -49.73 -26.55
C ALA A 282 -59.81 -51.06 -25.99
N GLN A 283 -59.01 -51.70 -26.84
CA GLN A 283 -58.34 -52.95 -26.38
C GLN A 283 -56.87 -53.08 -26.81
N ASP A 284 -56.26 -52.01 -27.40
CA ASP A 284 -54.85 -52.08 -27.83
C ASP A 284 -53.95 -51.03 -27.19
N SER A 285 -54.38 -50.34 -26.13
CA SER A 285 -53.53 -49.40 -25.39
C SER A 285 -53.24 -49.78 -23.92
N ALA A 286 -53.53 -51.06 -23.57
CA ALA A 286 -53.35 -51.56 -22.23
C ALA A 286 -52.03 -52.32 -22.01
N SER A 287 -51.03 -52.19 -22.90
CA SER A 287 -49.75 -52.94 -22.75
C SER A 287 -48.53 -52.05 -22.46
N LEU A 288 -48.75 -50.80 -22.04
CA LEU A 288 -47.64 -49.91 -21.66
C LEU A 288 -47.75 -49.35 -20.22
N ALA A 289 -48.60 -49.96 -19.39
CA ALA A 289 -48.82 -49.53 -18.00
C ALA A 289 -48.50 -50.66 -17.00
N ASP A 290 -47.53 -51.52 -17.31
CA ASP A 290 -47.02 -52.49 -16.35
C ASP A 290 -45.58 -52.18 -16.04
N PHE A 291 -45.35 -50.98 -15.48
CA PHE A 291 -44.19 -50.72 -14.62
C PHE A 291 -44.63 -51.10 -13.21
N SER A 292 -44.20 -52.27 -12.79
CA SER A 292 -44.57 -52.87 -11.49
C SER A 292 -43.97 -51.99 -10.35
N GLU A 293 -44.77 -51.90 -9.27
CA GLU A 293 -44.38 -51.30 -7.99
C GLU A 293 -43.11 -51.92 -7.37
N GLU A 294 -42.54 -52.97 -7.96
CA GLU A 294 -41.30 -53.58 -7.52
C GLU A 294 -40.06 -52.73 -7.89
N ASP A 295 -40.06 -51.98 -9.01
CA ASP A 295 -38.94 -51.13 -9.38
C ASP A 295 -38.83 -49.86 -8.52
N ALA A 296 -39.92 -49.45 -7.87
CA ALA A 296 -39.91 -48.33 -6.93
C ALA A 296 -39.38 -48.67 -5.54
N ALA A 297 -39.41 -49.95 -5.17
CA ALA A 297 -38.93 -50.43 -3.87
C ALA A 297 -37.40 -50.63 -3.82
N GLU A 298 -36.75 -50.84 -4.97
CA GLU A 298 -35.31 -51.03 -5.06
C GLU A 298 -34.53 -49.73 -4.93
N ILE A 299 -35.16 -48.57 -5.23
CA ILE A 299 -34.54 -47.22 -5.07
C ILE A 299 -34.61 -46.73 -3.62
N THR A 300 -35.47 -47.34 -2.77
CA THR A 300 -35.67 -46.91 -1.37
C THR A 300 -34.92 -47.77 -0.36
N SER A 301 -34.42 -48.96 -0.77
CA SER A 301 -33.52 -49.73 0.08
C SER A 301 -32.08 -49.29 -0.14
N GLY A 302 -31.59 -48.45 0.75
CA GLY A 302 -30.24 -47.89 0.72
C GLY A 302 -29.16 -48.97 0.73
N ALA A 303 -28.73 -49.40 -0.45
CA ALA A 303 -27.42 -49.97 -0.60
C ALA A 303 -26.37 -48.85 -0.61
N PRO A 304 -25.34 -48.92 0.21
CA PRO A 304 -24.31 -47.84 0.21
C PRO A 304 -23.61 -47.85 -1.13
N LEU A 305 -23.68 -46.73 -1.83
CA LEU A 305 -22.82 -46.42 -2.96
C LEU A 305 -21.37 -46.63 -2.52
N GLY A 306 -20.72 -47.65 -3.11
CA GLY A 306 -19.32 -47.95 -2.85
C GLY A 306 -18.44 -46.76 -3.15
N ILE A 307 -18.11 -46.01 -2.13
CA ILE A 307 -17.04 -45.05 -2.14
C ILE A 307 -15.75 -45.86 -2.30
N PRO A 308 -14.93 -45.69 -3.34
CA PRO A 308 -13.65 -46.37 -3.44
C PRO A 308 -12.82 -46.04 -2.21
N GLU A 309 -12.40 -47.05 -1.45
CA GLU A 309 -11.50 -46.90 -0.31
C GLU A 309 -10.23 -46.14 -0.78
N ILE A 310 -10.02 -44.99 -0.16
CA ILE A 310 -8.77 -44.26 -0.29
C ILE A 310 -7.67 -45.12 0.33
N PRO A 311 -6.61 -45.52 -0.41
CA PRO A 311 -5.55 -46.32 0.17
C PRO A 311 -4.90 -45.57 1.33
N PRO A 312 -4.55 -46.25 2.45
CA PRO A 312 -3.93 -45.60 3.59
C PRO A 312 -2.61 -44.97 3.20
N ILE A 313 -2.42 -43.70 3.62
CA ILE A 313 -1.19 -42.93 3.43
C ILE A 313 -0.04 -43.74 4.05
N PRO A 314 1.05 -44.04 3.30
CA PRO A 314 2.20 -44.75 3.85
C PRO A 314 2.84 -43.87 4.93
N GLN A 315 2.86 -44.38 6.17
CA GLN A 315 3.57 -43.78 7.28
C GLN A 315 5.07 -43.92 7.02
N LEU A 316 5.72 -42.79 6.71
CA LEU A 316 7.16 -42.71 6.67
C LEU A 316 7.71 -42.98 8.09
N PRO A 317 8.69 -43.88 8.28
CA PRO A 317 9.26 -44.12 9.57
C PRO A 317 9.99 -42.88 10.07
N ILE A 318 9.56 -42.33 11.20
CA ILE A 318 10.26 -41.31 11.94
C ILE A 318 11.54 -41.95 12.48
N GLN A 319 12.67 -41.73 11.82
CA GLN A 319 13.97 -42.02 12.39
C GLN A 319 14.27 -40.98 13.48
N VAL A 320 14.02 -41.35 14.72
CA VAL A 320 14.55 -40.65 15.88
C VAL A 320 16.06 -40.94 15.95
N SER A 321 16.87 -40.07 15.41
CA SER A 321 18.31 -40.06 15.61
C SER A 321 18.59 -39.65 17.06
N ASN A 322 18.86 -40.60 17.93
CA ASN A 322 19.39 -40.41 19.27
C ASN A 322 20.74 -39.70 19.15
N GLY A 323 20.77 -38.50 19.70
CA GLY A 323 21.94 -37.60 19.72
C GLY A 323 23.16 -38.14 20.39
N LYS A 324 24.27 -37.76 19.83
CA LYS A 324 25.53 -37.49 20.58
C LYS A 324 26.12 -36.22 20.00
N LEU A 325 26.11 -35.18 20.80
CA LEU A 325 26.93 -33.99 20.64
C LEU A 325 28.39 -34.37 20.75
N PRO A 326 29.28 -33.97 19.86
CA PRO A 326 30.70 -33.94 20.16
C PRO A 326 31.04 -32.61 20.86
N ALA A 327 31.77 -32.76 21.98
CA ALA A 327 32.31 -31.71 22.80
C ALA A 327 33.41 -30.93 22.04
N THR A 328 33.36 -29.61 22.24
CA THR A 328 34.48 -28.66 22.48
C THR A 328 35.83 -28.96 21.86
N VAL A 329 36.28 -28.06 20.99
CA VAL A 329 37.69 -27.61 20.98
C VAL A 329 37.70 -26.11 20.73
N VAL A 330 38.15 -25.39 21.76
CA VAL A 330 38.75 -24.04 21.68
C VAL A 330 40.25 -24.29 21.47
N PRO A 331 41.05 -23.47 20.80
CA PRO A 331 41.45 -22.17 21.32
C PRO A 331 41.03 -20.93 20.51
#